data_20ae3cc638692d890f633b26dd54e38c
#
_entry.id   20ae3cc638692d890f633b26dd54e38c
#
_cell.length_a   1.000
_cell.length_b   1.000
_cell.length_c   1.000
_cell.angle_alpha   90.00
_cell.angle_beta   90.00
_cell.angle_gamma   90.00
#
_symmetry.space_group_name_H-M   'P 1'
#
loop_
_entity.id
_entity.type
_entity.pdbx_description
1 polymer ?
#
loop_
_entity_poly.entity_id
_entity_poly.type
_entity_poly.pdbx_seq_one_letter_code
_entity_poly.pdbx_strand_id
1 'polypeptide(L)'
;MIVFSDMDGTLLTSDNQMSDATWAMLDELARRGIEFVPCTGRPLSGIFEPILAHPAVHYAVCANGASVWQLDDGTPTDTSRATRILSRPLDRAIAHRVHSIAAGHDVTFDIFADGQCFLPRSLYTRLDEFCGGDPHIAASLKRTRTPIDMDIDSKIDEVETLERIAMYWHDPADRDAIAAELDTLGGIEVTRSYAMNIEVMGEGATKGTALTWLCEHLGERLADAWAFGDNINDIPMLQAAGHGMAMINAEPEDREAADAITEYDNDHDGVARTIMAALA
;
A
#
# COMPACT_ATOMS: atom_id res chain seq x y z
N MET A 1 16.59 13.37 7.53
CA MET A 1 15.11 13.28 7.66
C MET A 1 14.57 12.66 6.38
N ILE A 2 13.69 11.69 6.50
CA ILE A 2 12.99 11.04 5.39
C ILE A 2 11.52 10.88 5.80
N VAL A 3 10.59 11.05 4.87
CA VAL A 3 9.14 11.00 5.16
C VAL A 3 8.49 9.87 4.38
N PHE A 4 7.86 8.94 5.10
CA PHE A 4 7.03 7.88 4.55
C PHE A 4 5.57 8.21 4.78
N SER A 5 4.73 8.02 3.80
CA SER A 5 3.29 8.22 3.96
C SER A 5 2.50 7.16 3.24
N ASP A 6 1.49 6.60 3.91
CA ASP A 6 0.42 5.96 3.18
C ASP A 6 -0.29 6.97 2.27
N MET A 7 -1.07 6.45 1.35
CA MET A 7 -1.75 7.28 0.34
C MET A 7 -3.25 7.43 0.65
N ASP A 8 -3.97 6.32 0.67
CA ASP A 8 -5.43 6.30 0.76
C ASP A 8 -5.87 6.55 2.21
N GLY A 9 -6.60 7.63 2.48
CA GLY A 9 -6.99 8.02 3.85
C GLY A 9 -5.89 8.74 4.65
N THR A 10 -4.71 8.92 4.07
CA THR A 10 -3.56 9.59 4.71
C THR A 10 -3.08 10.79 3.90
N LEU A 11 -2.38 10.58 2.78
CA LEU A 11 -1.85 11.65 1.93
C LEU A 11 -2.92 12.22 0.99
N LEU A 12 -3.76 11.34 0.45
CA LEU A 12 -4.84 11.70 -0.47
C LEU A 12 -6.11 12.07 0.28
N THR A 13 -6.86 13.03 -0.26
CA THR A 13 -8.21 13.32 0.21
C THR A 13 -9.16 12.14 -0.01
N SER A 14 -10.33 12.16 0.63
CA SER A 14 -11.38 11.16 0.44
C SER A 14 -11.83 11.01 -1.02
N ASP A 15 -11.63 12.05 -1.85
CA ASP A 15 -11.85 12.02 -3.30
C ASP A 15 -10.64 11.50 -4.09
N ASN A 16 -9.63 10.95 -3.42
CA ASN A 16 -8.38 10.45 -4.02
C ASN A 16 -7.61 11.53 -4.80
N GLN A 17 -7.58 12.77 -4.28
CA GLN A 17 -6.86 13.89 -4.87
C GLN A 17 -5.71 14.34 -3.95
N MET A 18 -4.74 15.01 -4.55
CA MET A 18 -3.71 15.75 -3.82
C MET A 18 -4.17 17.19 -3.64
N SER A 19 -4.12 17.70 -2.41
CA SER A 19 -4.42 19.10 -2.13
C SER A 19 -3.26 20.04 -2.54
N ASP A 20 -3.56 21.34 -2.70
CA ASP A 20 -2.52 22.35 -2.94
C ASP A 20 -1.50 22.41 -1.79
N ALA A 21 -1.95 22.18 -0.55
CA ALA A 21 -1.06 22.17 0.62
C ALA A 21 -0.11 20.98 0.59
N THR A 22 -0.59 19.81 0.15
CA THR A 22 0.24 18.60 0.00
C THR A 22 1.29 18.80 -1.10
N TRP A 23 0.92 19.41 -2.24
CA TRP A 23 1.90 19.77 -3.26
C TRP A 23 2.94 20.75 -2.75
N ALA A 24 2.53 21.80 -2.04
CA ALA A 24 3.45 22.80 -1.46
C ALA A 24 4.41 22.17 -0.42
N MET A 25 3.94 21.19 0.35
CA MET A 25 4.81 20.41 1.24
C MET A 25 5.86 19.63 0.45
N LEU A 26 5.48 18.93 -0.61
CA LEU A 26 6.43 18.19 -1.45
C LEU A 26 7.46 19.12 -2.08
N ASP A 27 7.05 20.30 -2.58
CA ASP A 27 7.97 21.32 -3.10
C ASP A 27 8.98 21.77 -2.03
N GLU A 28 8.55 21.96 -0.79
CA GLU A 28 9.43 22.35 0.31
C GLU A 28 10.39 21.22 0.71
N LEU A 29 9.93 19.95 0.71
CA LEU A 29 10.80 18.80 0.92
C LEU A 29 11.87 18.70 -0.16
N ALA A 30 11.50 18.84 -1.44
CA ALA A 30 12.44 18.86 -2.57
C ALA A 30 13.47 19.98 -2.41
N ARG A 31 13.03 21.19 -2.05
CA ARG A 31 13.92 22.36 -1.82
C ARG A 31 14.95 22.11 -0.71
N ARG A 32 14.59 21.31 0.30
CA ARG A 32 15.47 20.95 1.43
C ARG A 32 16.29 19.69 1.19
N GLY A 33 16.08 18.97 0.09
CA GLY A 33 16.70 17.69 -0.19
C GLY A 33 16.22 16.60 0.77
N ILE A 34 14.96 16.66 1.20
CA ILE A 34 14.32 15.66 2.06
C ILE A 34 13.54 14.71 1.17
N GLU A 35 13.80 13.42 1.31
CA GLU A 35 13.13 12.37 0.56
C GLU A 35 11.70 12.15 1.06
N PHE A 36 10.75 12.04 0.14
CA PHE A 36 9.38 11.63 0.39
C PHE A 36 9.10 10.30 -0.30
N VAL A 37 8.63 9.33 0.46
CA VAL A 37 8.41 7.95 -0.01
C VAL A 37 6.93 7.59 0.16
N PRO A 38 6.16 7.47 -0.93
CA PRO A 38 4.85 6.83 -0.85
C PRO A 38 5.03 5.38 -0.40
N CYS A 39 4.29 4.98 0.66
CA CYS A 39 4.37 3.68 1.29
C CYS A 39 2.96 3.05 1.34
N THR A 40 2.60 2.28 0.32
CA THR A 40 1.21 1.96 0.01
C THR A 40 0.96 0.47 -0.24
N GLY A 41 -0.28 0.05 -0.04
CA GLY A 41 -0.78 -1.25 -0.53
C GLY A 41 -0.96 -1.31 -2.04
N ARG A 42 -0.91 -0.19 -2.76
CA ARG A 42 -1.05 -0.17 -4.21
C ARG A 42 0.13 -0.85 -4.91
N PRO A 43 -0.07 -1.40 -6.13
CA PRO A 43 1.05 -1.72 -7.02
C PRO A 43 1.70 -0.42 -7.52
N LEU A 44 2.92 -0.48 -8.04
CA LEU A 44 3.60 0.70 -8.60
C LEU A 44 2.74 1.41 -9.65
N SER A 45 2.12 0.65 -10.55
CA SER A 45 1.21 1.17 -11.59
C SER A 45 -0.07 1.82 -11.03
N GLY A 46 -0.38 1.61 -9.76
CA GLY A 46 -1.54 2.19 -9.07
C GLY A 46 -1.24 3.50 -8.34
N ILE A 47 0.02 3.92 -8.27
CA ILE A 47 0.40 5.21 -7.70
C ILE A 47 0.14 6.31 -8.74
N PHE A 48 -0.37 7.43 -8.26
CA PHE A 48 -0.66 8.59 -9.10
C PHE A 48 0.63 9.15 -9.71
N GLU A 49 0.71 9.16 -11.04
CA GLU A 49 1.90 9.51 -11.80
C GLU A 49 2.56 10.84 -11.38
N PRO A 50 1.82 11.95 -11.17
CA PRO A 50 2.43 13.21 -10.74
C PRO A 50 3.16 13.13 -9.38
N ILE A 51 2.79 12.18 -8.50
CA ILE A 51 3.52 11.94 -7.25
C ILE A 51 4.87 11.29 -7.57
N LEU A 52 4.88 10.23 -8.41
CA LEU A 52 6.11 9.56 -8.83
C LEU A 52 7.04 10.49 -9.63
N ALA A 53 6.48 11.53 -10.28
CA ALA A 53 7.19 12.55 -11.05
C ALA A 53 7.81 13.66 -10.19
N HIS A 54 7.46 13.71 -8.91
CA HIS A 54 7.83 14.86 -8.08
C HIS A 54 9.30 14.79 -7.66
N PRO A 55 10.07 15.92 -7.69
CA PRO A 55 11.49 15.95 -7.33
C PRO A 55 11.83 15.54 -5.88
N ALA A 56 10.85 15.41 -4.99
CA ALA A 56 11.03 14.88 -3.65
C ALA A 56 10.89 13.36 -3.59
N VAL A 57 10.53 12.67 -4.70
CA VAL A 57 10.14 11.26 -4.71
C VAL A 57 11.05 10.47 -5.65
N HIS A 58 12.01 9.74 -5.07
CA HIS A 58 12.93 8.87 -5.82
C HIS A 58 12.68 7.37 -5.52
N TYR A 59 11.86 7.08 -4.54
CA TYR A 59 11.54 5.71 -4.11
C TYR A 59 10.05 5.56 -3.84
N ALA A 60 9.54 4.34 -3.99
CA ALA A 60 8.19 3.96 -3.62
C ALA A 60 8.17 2.59 -2.96
N VAL A 61 7.48 2.47 -1.83
CA VAL A 61 7.17 1.19 -1.18
C VAL A 61 5.78 0.77 -1.63
N CYS A 62 5.69 -0.39 -2.29
CA CYS A 62 4.47 -0.91 -2.90
C CYS A 62 4.05 -2.25 -2.30
N ALA A 63 2.80 -2.62 -2.54
CA ALA A 63 2.22 -3.90 -2.13
C ALA A 63 2.47 -4.22 -0.64
N ASN A 64 2.26 -3.22 0.25
CA ASN A 64 2.52 -3.30 1.69
C ASN A 64 3.95 -3.66 2.08
N GLY A 65 4.95 -3.28 1.26
CA GLY A 65 6.35 -3.57 1.54
C GLY A 65 6.88 -4.86 0.90
N ALA A 66 6.08 -5.53 0.09
CA ALA A 66 6.55 -6.66 -0.73
C ALA A 66 7.56 -6.22 -1.79
N SER A 67 7.51 -4.95 -2.21
CA SER A 67 8.50 -4.37 -3.13
C SER A 67 8.84 -2.93 -2.78
N VAL A 68 10.12 -2.57 -3.03
CA VAL A 68 10.60 -1.19 -3.04
C VAL A 68 11.17 -0.90 -4.42
N TRP A 69 10.74 0.21 -4.97
CA TRP A 69 11.12 0.65 -6.30
C TRP A 69 11.94 1.94 -6.22
N GLN A 70 13.04 1.97 -6.95
CA GLN A 70 13.80 3.18 -7.24
C GLN A 70 13.30 3.75 -8.57
N LEU A 71 12.99 5.03 -8.59
CA LEU A 71 12.51 5.76 -9.76
C LEU A 71 13.69 6.42 -10.45
N ASP A 72 13.69 6.46 -11.78
CA ASP A 72 14.73 7.14 -12.54
C ASP A 72 14.60 8.67 -12.43
N ASP A 73 15.71 9.36 -12.28
CA ASP A 73 15.77 10.82 -12.29
C ASP A 73 15.17 11.39 -13.59
N GLY A 74 14.16 12.22 -13.44
CA GLY A 74 13.71 13.19 -14.44
C GLY A 74 12.67 12.75 -15.47
N THR A 75 12.14 11.50 -15.47
CA THR A 75 10.96 11.14 -16.25
C THR A 75 10.15 10.01 -15.62
N PRO A 76 9.41 10.27 -14.56
CA PRO A 76 8.64 9.26 -13.82
C PRO A 76 7.32 8.86 -14.47
N THR A 77 7.04 9.31 -15.68
CA THR A 77 5.82 8.98 -16.43
C THR A 77 5.80 7.56 -16.99
N ASP A 78 6.93 6.86 -16.93
CA ASP A 78 7.05 5.49 -17.40
C ASP A 78 7.56 4.59 -16.27
N THR A 79 6.62 3.91 -15.57
CA THR A 79 6.96 2.95 -14.51
C THR A 79 7.80 1.78 -15.00
N SER A 80 7.91 1.56 -16.33
CA SER A 80 8.82 0.57 -16.93
C SER A 80 10.29 0.93 -16.74
N ARG A 81 10.60 2.18 -16.37
CA ARG A 81 11.95 2.65 -16.06
C ARG A 81 12.31 2.58 -14.58
N ALA A 82 11.35 2.25 -13.72
CA ALA A 82 11.62 2.03 -12.32
C ALA A 82 12.36 0.70 -12.10
N THR A 83 13.30 0.70 -11.16
CA THR A 83 14.07 -0.50 -10.78
C THR A 83 13.58 -1.02 -9.44
N ARG A 84 13.15 -2.29 -9.39
CA ARG A 84 12.82 -2.94 -8.12
C ARG A 84 14.11 -3.26 -7.36
N ILE A 85 14.35 -2.56 -6.25
CA ILE A 85 15.57 -2.68 -5.44
C ILE A 85 15.40 -3.56 -4.20
N LEU A 86 14.15 -3.80 -3.76
CA LEU A 86 13.78 -4.79 -2.75
C LEU A 86 12.63 -5.64 -3.29
N SER A 87 12.72 -6.95 -3.07
CA SER A 87 11.64 -7.89 -3.35
C SER A 87 11.49 -8.88 -2.19
N ARG A 88 10.26 -9.02 -1.68
CA ARG A 88 9.85 -10.03 -0.70
C ARG A 88 8.64 -10.75 -1.26
N PRO A 89 8.85 -11.68 -2.19
CA PRO A 89 7.77 -12.31 -2.91
C PRO A 89 6.97 -13.27 -2.00
N LEU A 90 5.68 -13.37 -2.28
CA LEU A 90 4.86 -14.45 -1.78
C LEU A 90 5.24 -15.75 -2.51
N ASP A 91 5.49 -16.81 -1.76
CA ASP A 91 5.81 -18.12 -2.34
C ASP A 91 4.64 -18.66 -3.19
N ARG A 92 4.95 -19.19 -4.40
CA ARG A 92 3.93 -19.66 -5.35
C ARG A 92 3.11 -20.81 -4.81
N ALA A 93 3.74 -21.74 -4.09
CA ALA A 93 3.01 -22.88 -3.51
C ALA A 93 2.07 -22.42 -2.40
N ILE A 94 2.46 -21.41 -1.65
CA ILE A 94 1.58 -20.76 -0.67
C ILE A 94 0.45 -20.02 -1.40
N ALA A 95 0.71 -19.29 -2.47
CA ALA A 95 -0.31 -18.59 -3.24
C ALA A 95 -1.38 -19.52 -3.81
N HIS A 96 -0.98 -20.68 -4.34
CA HIS A 96 -1.92 -21.74 -4.77
C HIS A 96 -2.75 -22.27 -3.60
N ARG A 97 -2.17 -22.39 -2.41
CA ARG A 97 -2.94 -22.78 -1.22
C ARG A 97 -3.93 -21.68 -0.81
N VAL A 98 -3.54 -20.41 -0.85
CA VAL A 98 -4.45 -19.28 -0.60
C VAL A 98 -5.59 -19.28 -1.62
N HIS A 99 -5.30 -19.54 -2.90
CA HIS A 99 -6.34 -19.69 -3.92
C HIS A 99 -7.27 -20.88 -3.62
N SER A 100 -6.73 -22.02 -3.18
CA SER A 100 -7.54 -23.19 -2.79
C SER A 100 -8.44 -22.89 -1.58
N ILE A 101 -7.98 -22.09 -0.62
CA ILE A 101 -8.77 -21.64 0.53
C ILE A 101 -9.91 -20.71 0.05
N ALA A 102 -9.61 -19.78 -0.85
CA ALA A 102 -10.61 -18.86 -1.40
C ALA A 102 -11.64 -19.56 -2.31
N ALA A 103 -11.27 -20.71 -2.87
CA ALA A 103 -12.16 -21.47 -3.74
C ALA A 103 -13.41 -21.95 -2.99
N GLY A 104 -14.59 -21.62 -3.53
CA GLY A 104 -15.87 -21.93 -2.89
C GLY A 104 -16.45 -20.77 -2.05
N HIS A 105 -15.72 -19.68 -1.92
CA HIS A 105 -16.16 -18.42 -1.32
C HIS A 105 -16.41 -17.37 -2.40
N ASP A 106 -17.39 -16.48 -2.18
CA ASP A 106 -17.67 -15.40 -3.13
C ASP A 106 -16.84 -14.16 -2.78
N VAL A 107 -15.58 -14.21 -3.21
CA VAL A 107 -14.58 -13.15 -2.98
C VAL A 107 -13.86 -12.79 -4.27
N THR A 108 -13.25 -11.60 -4.33
CA THR A 108 -12.28 -11.31 -5.39
C THR A 108 -10.97 -12.07 -5.14
N PHE A 109 -10.12 -12.14 -6.15
CA PHE A 109 -8.78 -12.68 -6.01
C PHE A 109 -7.82 -11.86 -6.86
N ASP A 110 -7.31 -10.79 -6.26
CA ASP A 110 -6.46 -9.80 -6.89
C ASP A 110 -5.00 -10.25 -6.78
N ILE A 111 -4.32 -10.42 -7.91
CA ILE A 111 -2.92 -10.87 -7.99
C ILE A 111 -2.03 -9.65 -8.22
N PHE A 112 -1.28 -9.25 -7.20
CA PHE A 112 -0.28 -8.19 -7.30
C PHE A 112 1.06 -8.81 -7.69
N ALA A 113 1.56 -8.45 -8.86
CA ALA A 113 2.79 -8.99 -9.39
C ALA A 113 3.47 -8.01 -10.35
N ASP A 114 4.79 -7.97 -10.31
CA ASP A 114 5.61 -7.19 -11.23
C ASP A 114 5.21 -5.70 -11.31
N GLY A 115 4.82 -5.13 -10.15
CA GLY A 115 4.36 -3.75 -10.03
C GLY A 115 2.97 -3.47 -10.60
N GLN A 116 2.19 -4.49 -10.93
CA GLN A 116 0.82 -4.42 -11.45
C GLN A 116 -0.16 -5.20 -10.58
N CYS A 117 -1.46 -5.05 -10.84
CA CYS A 117 -2.49 -5.86 -10.22
C CYS A 117 -3.41 -6.46 -11.29
N PHE A 118 -3.59 -7.77 -11.23
CA PHE A 118 -4.39 -8.56 -12.17
C PHE A 118 -5.61 -9.14 -11.48
N LEU A 119 -6.74 -9.13 -12.19
CA LEU A 119 -8.00 -9.70 -11.69
C LEU A 119 -8.73 -10.44 -12.81
N PRO A 120 -9.22 -11.67 -12.60
CA PRO A 120 -10.06 -12.34 -13.59
C PRO A 120 -11.22 -11.45 -14.04
N ARG A 121 -11.45 -11.37 -15.34
CA ARG A 121 -12.49 -10.49 -15.93
C ARG A 121 -13.88 -10.76 -15.34
N SER A 122 -14.20 -11.99 -14.99
CA SER A 122 -15.47 -12.37 -14.37
C SER A 122 -15.65 -11.70 -13.00
N LEU A 123 -14.59 -11.59 -12.20
CA LEU A 123 -14.58 -10.88 -10.91
C LEU A 123 -14.50 -9.36 -11.11
N TYR A 124 -13.69 -8.89 -12.07
CA TYR A 124 -13.58 -7.47 -12.39
C TYR A 124 -14.94 -6.82 -12.73
N THR A 125 -15.80 -7.51 -13.47
CA THR A 125 -17.13 -7.01 -13.81
C THR A 125 -18.08 -6.95 -12.62
N ARG A 126 -17.76 -7.63 -11.52
CA ARG A 126 -18.54 -7.69 -10.27
C ARG A 126 -17.96 -6.85 -9.14
N LEU A 127 -16.89 -6.07 -9.38
CA LEU A 127 -16.21 -5.31 -8.33
C LEU A 127 -17.14 -4.44 -7.47
N ASP A 128 -18.20 -3.90 -8.06
CA ASP A 128 -19.19 -3.08 -7.32
C ASP A 128 -19.91 -3.88 -6.21
N GLU A 129 -19.99 -5.21 -6.33
CA GLU A 129 -20.63 -6.09 -5.35
C GLU A 129 -19.76 -6.24 -4.07
N PHE A 130 -18.43 -6.10 -4.20
CA PHE A 130 -17.44 -6.36 -3.14
C PHE A 130 -16.96 -5.10 -2.41
N CYS A 131 -17.52 -3.93 -2.71
CA CYS A 131 -17.06 -2.64 -2.18
C CYS A 131 -17.96 -2.08 -1.08
N GLY A 132 -18.84 -2.91 -0.47
CA GLY A 132 -19.76 -2.44 0.56
C GLY A 132 -20.73 -1.34 0.11
N GLY A 133 -20.89 -1.15 -1.22
CA GLY A 133 -21.70 -0.10 -1.81
C GLY A 133 -20.98 1.26 -1.94
N ASP A 134 -19.68 1.32 -1.64
CA ASP A 134 -18.90 2.54 -1.80
C ASP A 134 -18.42 2.70 -3.26
N PRO A 135 -18.93 3.69 -4.02
CA PRO A 135 -18.55 3.89 -5.41
C PRO A 135 -17.10 4.39 -5.57
N HIS A 136 -16.52 5.05 -4.56
CA HIS A 136 -15.13 5.53 -4.61
C HIS A 136 -14.15 4.36 -4.53
N ILE A 137 -14.42 3.39 -3.65
CA ILE A 137 -13.64 2.15 -3.56
C ILE A 137 -13.74 1.38 -4.89
N ALA A 138 -14.95 1.16 -5.39
CA ALA A 138 -15.16 0.45 -6.66
C ALA A 138 -14.41 1.12 -7.83
N ALA A 139 -14.48 2.44 -7.94
CA ALA A 139 -13.78 3.20 -8.97
C ALA A 139 -12.25 3.09 -8.82
N SER A 140 -11.73 3.12 -7.60
CA SER A 140 -10.29 2.95 -7.30
C SER A 140 -9.81 1.56 -7.70
N LEU A 141 -10.56 0.51 -7.34
CA LEU A 141 -10.24 -0.86 -7.73
C LEU A 141 -10.23 -1.01 -9.26
N LYS A 142 -11.28 -0.55 -9.95
CA LYS A 142 -11.37 -0.61 -11.41
C LYS A 142 -10.23 0.11 -12.12
N ARG A 143 -9.73 1.21 -11.56
CA ARG A 143 -8.62 1.97 -12.13
C ARG A 143 -7.28 1.27 -12.00
N THR A 144 -7.08 0.50 -10.92
CA THR A 144 -5.79 -0.09 -10.56
C THR A 144 -5.65 -1.57 -10.91
N ARG A 145 -6.74 -2.24 -11.34
CA ARG A 145 -6.72 -3.66 -11.73
C ARG A 145 -6.76 -3.82 -13.23
N THR A 146 -5.93 -4.73 -13.73
CA THR A 146 -5.92 -5.16 -15.14
C THR A 146 -6.77 -6.43 -15.25
N PRO A 147 -7.91 -6.40 -15.97
CA PRO A 147 -8.72 -7.59 -16.17
C PRO A 147 -8.03 -8.60 -17.09
N ILE A 148 -7.98 -9.86 -16.68
CA ILE A 148 -7.38 -10.96 -17.44
C ILE A 148 -8.43 -12.03 -17.80
N ASP A 149 -8.19 -12.72 -18.92
CA ASP A 149 -9.01 -13.83 -19.42
C ASP A 149 -8.33 -15.19 -19.15
N MET A 150 -7.42 -15.22 -18.19
CA MET A 150 -6.67 -16.38 -17.73
C MET A 150 -7.21 -16.80 -16.34
N ASP A 151 -7.12 -18.08 -16.02
CA ASP A 151 -7.43 -18.55 -14.67
C ASP A 151 -6.34 -18.13 -13.66
N ILE A 152 -6.70 -18.12 -12.38
CA ILE A 152 -5.87 -17.62 -11.29
C ILE A 152 -4.57 -18.42 -11.17
N ASP A 153 -4.63 -19.75 -11.19
CA ASP A 153 -3.45 -20.61 -11.01
C ASP A 153 -2.45 -20.40 -12.15
N SER A 154 -2.93 -20.33 -13.39
CA SER A 154 -2.10 -20.03 -14.55
C SER A 154 -1.44 -18.64 -14.42
N LYS A 155 -2.15 -17.64 -13.89
CA LYS A 155 -1.58 -16.32 -13.69
C LYS A 155 -0.53 -16.30 -12.57
N ILE A 156 -0.75 -17.02 -11.48
CA ILE A 156 0.25 -17.20 -10.41
C ILE A 156 1.53 -17.83 -10.98
N ASP A 157 1.41 -18.79 -11.90
CA ASP A 157 2.57 -19.45 -12.50
C ASP A 157 3.29 -18.60 -13.55
N GLU A 158 2.56 -17.72 -14.25
CA GLU A 158 3.10 -16.86 -15.33
C GLU A 158 3.95 -15.71 -14.81
N VAL A 159 3.52 -15.04 -13.73
CA VAL A 159 4.17 -13.81 -13.25
C VAL A 159 5.61 -14.08 -12.78
N GLU A 160 6.49 -13.09 -12.95
CA GLU A 160 7.88 -13.23 -12.51
C GLU A 160 7.98 -13.15 -10.98
N THR A 161 7.38 -12.12 -10.39
CA THR A 161 7.42 -11.89 -8.93
C THR A 161 6.03 -11.65 -8.41
N LEU A 162 5.52 -12.58 -7.63
CA LEU A 162 4.24 -12.43 -6.94
C LEU A 162 4.46 -11.63 -5.65
N GLU A 163 3.84 -10.46 -5.56
CA GLU A 163 4.05 -9.53 -4.45
C GLU A 163 3.01 -9.72 -3.35
N ARG A 164 1.73 -9.80 -3.72
CA ARG A 164 0.60 -9.83 -2.79
C ARG A 164 -0.64 -10.44 -3.43
N ILE A 165 -1.50 -11.04 -2.61
CA ILE A 165 -2.89 -11.36 -2.96
C ILE A 165 -3.79 -10.45 -2.13
N ALA A 166 -4.86 -9.92 -2.73
CA ALA A 166 -5.93 -9.27 -2.00
C ALA A 166 -7.27 -9.89 -2.36
N MET A 167 -8.12 -10.06 -1.35
CA MET A 167 -9.47 -10.61 -1.50
C MET A 167 -10.44 -9.63 -0.88
N TYR A 168 -11.45 -9.22 -1.65
CA TYR A 168 -12.58 -8.41 -1.19
C TYR A 168 -13.79 -9.33 -1.07
N TRP A 169 -14.54 -9.17 -0.01
CA TRP A 169 -15.70 -9.98 0.32
C TRP A 169 -16.93 -9.09 0.54
N HIS A 170 -18.11 -9.65 0.39
CA HIS A 170 -19.35 -8.98 0.76
C HIS A 170 -20.12 -9.72 1.86
N ASP A 171 -19.85 -11.01 2.06
CA ASP A 171 -20.36 -11.79 3.17
C ASP A 171 -19.28 -11.95 4.26
N PRO A 172 -19.49 -11.43 5.49
CA PRO A 172 -18.57 -11.64 6.59
C PRO A 172 -18.26 -13.11 6.91
N ALA A 173 -19.18 -14.03 6.60
CA ALA A 173 -18.95 -15.46 6.81
C ALA A 173 -17.84 -16.02 5.90
N ASP A 174 -17.75 -15.54 4.65
CA ASP A 174 -16.65 -15.89 3.75
C ASP A 174 -15.32 -15.39 4.29
N ARG A 175 -15.29 -14.11 4.76
CA ARG A 175 -14.11 -13.54 5.41
C ARG A 175 -13.64 -14.38 6.59
N ASP A 176 -14.56 -14.73 7.51
CA ASP A 176 -14.22 -15.44 8.74
C ASP A 176 -13.70 -16.86 8.43
N ALA A 177 -14.29 -17.54 7.47
CA ALA A 177 -13.84 -18.86 7.03
C ALA A 177 -12.42 -18.79 6.42
N ILE A 178 -12.19 -17.85 5.49
CA ILE A 178 -10.88 -17.66 4.85
C ILE A 178 -9.83 -17.27 5.89
N ALA A 179 -10.10 -16.31 6.77
CA ALA A 179 -9.16 -15.87 7.79
C ALA A 179 -8.74 -17.01 8.73
N ALA A 180 -9.70 -17.84 9.17
CA ALA A 180 -9.42 -18.98 10.04
C ALA A 180 -8.50 -20.03 9.38
N GLU A 181 -8.61 -20.23 8.07
CA GLU A 181 -7.71 -21.13 7.34
C GLU A 181 -6.34 -20.48 7.10
N LEU A 182 -6.29 -19.18 6.77
CA LEU A 182 -5.03 -18.44 6.60
C LEU A 182 -4.20 -18.43 7.89
N ASP A 183 -4.82 -18.33 9.07
CA ASP A 183 -4.14 -18.39 10.37
C ASP A 183 -3.38 -19.71 10.60
N THR A 184 -3.71 -20.76 9.85
CA THR A 184 -3.00 -22.03 9.90
C THR A 184 -1.77 -22.11 8.99
N LEU A 185 -1.59 -21.12 8.11
CA LEU A 185 -0.47 -21.07 7.17
C LEU A 185 0.72 -20.35 7.81
N GLY A 186 1.90 -20.96 7.66
CA GLY A 186 3.17 -20.27 7.94
C GLY A 186 3.72 -19.59 6.69
N GLY A 187 4.67 -18.66 6.89
CA GLY A 187 5.38 -18.01 5.78
C GLY A 187 4.60 -16.88 5.11
N ILE A 188 3.59 -16.33 5.78
CA ILE A 188 2.78 -15.23 5.29
C ILE A 188 2.60 -14.12 6.34
N GLU A 189 2.36 -12.91 5.83
CA GLU A 189 1.79 -11.79 6.57
C GLU A 189 0.35 -11.59 6.11
N VAL A 190 -0.57 -11.41 7.04
CA VAL A 190 -1.98 -11.13 6.76
C VAL A 190 -2.35 -9.79 7.36
N THR A 191 -2.97 -8.92 6.58
CA THR A 191 -3.42 -7.60 7.01
C THR A 191 -4.67 -7.18 6.26
N ARG A 192 -5.10 -5.94 6.45
CA ARG A 192 -6.15 -5.27 5.68
C ARG A 192 -5.83 -3.78 5.51
N SER A 193 -6.31 -3.21 4.44
CA SER A 193 -6.28 -1.76 4.16
C SER A 193 -7.69 -1.16 4.04
N TYR A 194 -8.71 -2.00 4.08
CA TYR A 194 -10.13 -1.64 4.10
C TYR A 194 -10.89 -2.60 5.02
N ALA A 195 -12.05 -2.16 5.51
CA ALA A 195 -12.92 -3.01 6.31
C ALA A 195 -13.41 -4.28 5.57
N MET A 196 -13.37 -4.25 4.24
CA MET A 196 -13.92 -5.30 3.35
C MET A 196 -12.84 -6.06 2.57
N ASN A 197 -11.57 -6.10 3.05
CA ASN A 197 -10.55 -6.89 2.38
C ASN A 197 -9.68 -7.72 3.33
N ILE A 198 -9.01 -8.70 2.76
CA ILE A 198 -7.91 -9.47 3.35
C ILE A 198 -6.74 -9.36 2.38
N GLU A 199 -5.56 -9.09 2.91
CA GLU A 199 -4.33 -8.96 2.14
C GLU A 199 -3.29 -9.96 2.63
N VAL A 200 -2.71 -10.73 1.73
CA VAL A 200 -1.73 -11.79 2.03
C VAL A 200 -0.44 -11.49 1.29
N MET A 201 0.64 -11.35 2.04
CA MET A 201 2.01 -11.14 1.55
C MET A 201 2.92 -12.28 2.01
N GLY A 202 4.12 -12.34 1.47
CA GLY A 202 5.18 -13.21 1.98
C GLY A 202 5.64 -12.78 3.38
N GLU A 203 6.19 -13.72 4.15
CA GLU A 203 6.71 -13.47 5.50
C GLU A 203 7.69 -12.30 5.53
N GLY A 204 7.49 -11.39 6.48
CA GLY A 204 8.28 -10.18 6.65
C GLY A 204 8.02 -9.09 5.61
N ALA A 205 7.05 -9.24 4.72
CA ALA A 205 6.63 -8.19 3.79
C ALA A 205 5.63 -7.26 4.47
N THR A 206 6.12 -6.24 5.18
CA THR A 206 5.32 -5.20 5.84
C THR A 206 5.84 -3.81 5.44
N LYS A 207 5.00 -2.78 5.55
CA LYS A 207 5.42 -1.38 5.34
C LYS A 207 6.58 -1.02 6.28
N GLY A 208 6.59 -1.52 7.53
CA GLY A 208 7.65 -1.24 8.51
C GLY A 208 8.98 -1.87 8.16
N THR A 209 9.00 -3.12 7.70
CA THR A 209 10.24 -3.78 7.27
C THR A 209 10.82 -3.17 6.00
N ALA A 210 9.96 -2.68 5.10
CA ALA A 210 10.39 -1.97 3.90
C ALA A 210 10.96 -0.59 4.24
N LEU A 211 10.31 0.16 5.14
CA LEU A 211 10.82 1.43 5.68
C LEU A 211 12.19 1.25 6.31
N THR A 212 12.33 0.28 7.21
CA THR A 212 13.60 -0.01 7.89
C THR A 212 14.70 -0.31 6.88
N TRP A 213 14.42 -1.20 5.93
CA TRP A 213 15.37 -1.57 4.89
C TRP A 213 15.78 -0.36 4.02
N LEU A 214 14.81 0.48 3.63
CA LEU A 214 15.11 1.65 2.78
C LEU A 214 15.93 2.69 3.53
N CYS A 215 15.64 2.95 4.81
CA CYS A 215 16.48 3.81 5.66
C CYS A 215 17.93 3.29 5.73
N GLU A 216 18.12 2.00 5.97
CA GLU A 216 19.44 1.38 5.98
C GLU A 216 20.14 1.50 4.62
N HIS A 217 19.44 1.26 3.52
CA HIS A 217 19.94 1.36 2.16
C HIS A 217 20.42 2.76 1.81
N LEU A 218 19.73 3.79 2.29
CA LEU A 218 20.04 5.20 2.06
C LEU A 218 21.03 5.77 3.10
N GLY A 219 21.34 5.03 4.17
CA GLY A 219 22.16 5.53 5.28
C GLY A 219 21.42 6.53 6.17
N GLU A 220 20.07 6.55 6.10
CA GLU A 220 19.23 7.37 6.96
C GLU A 220 19.00 6.70 8.32
N ARG A 221 18.85 7.50 9.36
CA ARG A 221 18.56 6.97 10.71
C ARG A 221 17.05 6.81 10.89
N LEU A 222 16.62 5.67 11.42
CA LEU A 222 15.22 5.46 11.77
C LEU A 222 14.68 6.54 12.72
N ALA A 223 15.53 7.03 13.62
CA ALA A 223 15.16 8.12 14.55
C ALA A 223 14.81 9.45 13.85
N ASP A 224 15.22 9.62 12.60
CA ASP A 224 14.96 10.82 11.79
C ASP A 224 13.89 10.56 10.71
N ALA A 225 13.31 9.35 10.70
CA ALA A 225 12.24 8.96 9.79
C ALA A 225 10.86 9.33 10.36
N TRP A 226 10.02 9.91 9.51
CA TRP A 226 8.61 10.17 9.77
C TRP A 226 7.77 9.18 9.00
N ALA A 227 6.72 8.64 9.62
CA ALA A 227 5.76 7.75 8.98
C ALA A 227 4.33 8.21 9.29
N PHE A 228 3.47 8.22 8.27
CA PHE A 228 2.06 8.60 8.40
C PHE A 228 1.17 7.47 7.87
N GLY A 229 0.12 7.13 8.62
CA GLY A 229 -0.81 6.08 8.27
C GLY A 229 -2.16 6.21 8.96
N ASP A 230 -3.14 5.43 8.50
CA ASP A 230 -4.51 5.46 9.02
C ASP A 230 -5.14 4.07 9.20
N ASN A 231 -4.48 3.00 8.75
CA ASN A 231 -5.06 1.67 8.79
C ASN A 231 -4.07 0.58 9.29
N ILE A 232 -4.59 -0.59 9.64
CA ILE A 232 -3.86 -1.71 10.26
C ILE A 232 -2.56 -2.08 9.55
N ASN A 233 -2.50 -1.99 8.21
CA ASN A 233 -1.28 -2.24 7.44
C ASN A 233 -0.18 -1.19 7.66
N ASP A 234 -0.49 -0.06 8.31
CA ASP A 234 0.45 1.02 8.62
C ASP A 234 1.14 0.84 9.97
N ILE A 235 0.52 0.12 10.90
CA ILE A 235 1.05 -0.11 12.25
C ILE A 235 2.54 -0.48 12.23
N PRO A 236 3.01 -1.42 11.39
CA PRO A 236 4.43 -1.76 11.38
C PRO A 236 5.35 -0.58 10.99
N MET A 237 4.93 0.34 10.10
CA MET A 237 5.76 1.49 9.76
C MET A 237 5.70 2.61 10.80
N LEU A 238 4.53 2.81 11.43
CA LEU A 238 4.40 3.76 12.54
C LEU A 238 5.31 3.37 13.71
N GLN A 239 5.38 2.08 14.02
CA GLN A 239 6.25 1.56 15.09
C GLN A 239 7.74 1.54 14.73
N ALA A 240 8.09 1.44 13.45
CA ALA A 240 9.48 1.39 13.00
C ALA A 240 10.14 2.77 12.88
N ALA A 241 9.37 3.80 12.53
CA ALA A 241 9.84 5.16 12.37
C ALA A 241 10.15 5.81 13.73
N GLY A 242 11.07 6.79 13.73
CA GLY A 242 11.34 7.60 14.92
C GLY A 242 10.23 8.60 15.24
N HIS A 243 9.34 8.86 14.27
CA HIS A 243 8.16 9.72 14.39
C HIS A 243 6.98 9.05 13.68
N GLY A 244 6.34 8.10 14.35
CA GLY A 244 5.13 7.42 13.88
C GLY A 244 3.89 8.27 14.16
N MET A 245 3.22 8.75 13.12
CA MET A 245 2.08 9.65 13.17
C MET A 245 0.82 8.96 12.63
N ALA A 246 -0.12 8.62 13.50
CA ALA A 246 -1.43 8.18 13.04
C ALA A 246 -2.27 9.39 12.61
N MET A 247 -3.02 9.25 11.54
CA MET A 247 -4.00 10.26 11.14
C MET A 247 -5.13 10.36 12.19
N ILE A 248 -5.73 11.53 12.38
CA ILE A 248 -6.87 11.68 13.32
C ILE A 248 -8.09 10.87 12.86
N ASN A 249 -8.20 10.58 11.56
CA ASN A 249 -9.20 9.69 10.97
C ASN A 249 -8.80 8.21 11.01
N ALA A 250 -7.62 7.87 11.55
CA ALA A 250 -7.11 6.51 11.60
C ALA A 250 -7.97 5.57 12.47
N GLU A 251 -7.84 4.28 12.22
CA GLU A 251 -8.43 3.24 13.07
C GLU A 251 -7.90 3.34 14.52
N PRO A 252 -8.67 2.89 15.52
CA PRO A 252 -8.25 2.98 16.92
C PRO A 252 -6.89 2.31 17.18
N GLU A 253 -6.65 1.14 16.59
CA GLU A 253 -5.44 0.35 16.76
C GLU A 253 -4.20 1.08 16.21
N ASP A 254 -4.36 1.82 15.10
CA ASP A 254 -3.30 2.65 14.52
C ASP A 254 -2.93 3.80 15.47
N ARG A 255 -3.96 4.47 16.02
CA ARG A 255 -3.76 5.58 16.98
C ARG A 255 -3.08 5.11 18.27
N GLU A 256 -3.35 3.87 18.69
CA GLU A 256 -2.69 3.26 19.86
C GLU A 256 -1.23 2.88 19.57
N ALA A 257 -0.91 2.55 18.32
CA ALA A 257 0.42 2.11 17.91
C ALA A 257 1.39 3.26 17.58
N ALA A 258 0.88 4.47 17.31
CA ALA A 258 1.65 5.62 16.90
C ALA A 258 2.25 6.40 18.09
N ASP A 259 3.32 7.15 17.84
CA ASP A 259 3.91 8.08 18.82
C ASP A 259 3.02 9.31 19.06
N ALA A 260 2.30 9.76 18.01
CA ALA A 260 1.39 10.88 18.10
C ALA A 260 0.30 10.79 17.02
N ILE A 261 -0.71 11.65 17.15
CA ILE A 261 -1.86 11.75 16.24
C ILE A 261 -1.82 13.11 15.56
N THR A 262 -2.09 13.16 14.26
CA THR A 262 -2.18 14.43 13.51
C THR A 262 -3.34 15.29 14.02
N GLU A 263 -3.19 16.60 13.98
CA GLU A 263 -4.26 17.54 14.40
C GLU A 263 -5.42 17.57 13.39
N TYR A 264 -5.14 17.26 12.12
CA TYR A 264 -6.08 17.32 11.01
C TYR A 264 -6.13 15.96 10.29
N ASP A 265 -7.27 15.67 9.68
CA ASP A 265 -7.45 14.48 8.85
C ASP A 265 -6.87 14.67 7.43
N ASN A 266 -7.04 13.65 6.59
CA ASN A 266 -6.58 13.65 5.21
C ASN A 266 -7.30 14.70 4.33
N ASP A 267 -8.55 15.05 4.62
CA ASP A 267 -9.30 16.08 3.89
C ASP A 267 -8.92 17.52 4.30
N HIS A 268 -8.19 17.65 5.42
CA HIS A 268 -7.74 18.92 5.96
C HIS A 268 -6.20 19.03 6.06
N ASP A 269 -5.49 18.33 5.16
CA ASP A 269 -4.03 18.43 4.98
C ASP A 269 -3.20 17.95 6.18
N GLY A 270 -3.63 16.91 6.91
CA GLY A 270 -3.01 16.47 8.16
C GLY A 270 -1.51 16.18 8.02
N VAL A 271 -1.09 15.46 6.98
CA VAL A 271 0.33 15.18 6.70
C VAL A 271 1.09 16.47 6.41
N ALA A 272 0.58 17.29 5.48
CA ALA A 272 1.26 18.49 5.04
C ALA A 272 1.46 19.49 6.18
N ARG A 273 0.42 19.73 6.98
CA ARG A 273 0.48 20.63 8.13
C ARG A 273 1.46 20.16 9.19
N THR A 274 1.47 18.85 9.48
CA THR A 274 2.38 18.27 10.48
C THR A 274 3.84 18.42 10.03
N ILE A 275 4.16 18.07 8.79
CA ILE A 275 5.52 18.19 8.25
C ILE A 275 5.94 19.65 8.16
N MET A 276 5.09 20.56 7.66
CA MET A 276 5.43 21.98 7.57
C MET A 276 5.69 22.61 8.93
N ALA A 277 4.95 22.20 9.98
CA ALA A 277 5.20 22.62 11.34
C ALA A 277 6.54 22.09 11.89
N ALA A 278 6.92 20.85 11.57
CA ALA A 278 8.20 20.26 11.96
C ALA A 278 9.41 20.91 11.25
N LEU A 279 9.18 21.53 10.10
CA LEU A 279 10.22 22.20 9.30
C LEU A 279 10.39 23.69 9.64
N ALA A 280 9.47 24.28 10.40
CA ALA A 280 9.50 25.69 10.77
C ALA A 280 10.57 25.99 11.82
#